data_4ffcb2223f40a5fbdb122f6f6f91d221
#
_entry.id   4ffcb2223f40a5fbdb122f6f6f91d221
#
_cell.length_a   1.000
_cell.length_b   1.000
_cell.length_c   1.000
_cell.angle_alpha   90.00
_cell.angle_beta   90.00
_cell.angle_gamma   90.00
#
_symmetry.space_group_name_H-M   'P 1'
#
loop_
_entity.id
_entity.type
_entity.pdbx_description
1 polymer ?
#
loop_
_entity_poly.entity_id
_entity_poly.type
_entity_poly.pdbx_seq_one_letter_code
_entity_poly.pdbx_strand_id
1 'polypeptide(L)'
;APKAIYLPEGYGVMQELCEPSCSCIDSLLEFTDKEDRGLNSQIMEGNMEPGISGRILELVSQELPLPGDFAGWAYASALCAAKAIGRRICRLRQENADGAMLGGINEVWPGASEACIDYAGRKKAVYYELRRSFATIRLECGLQPENRGWYVFFSVDNETTAQKHLLINWSLRDGKGR
;
A
#
# COMPACT_ATOMS: atom_id res chain seq x y z
N ALA A 1 7.62 3.68 13.99
CA ALA A 1 6.77 2.69 14.66
C ALA A 1 5.32 3.14 14.51
N PRO A 2 4.38 2.24 14.15
CA PRO A 2 2.97 2.59 14.02
C PRO A 2 2.44 3.12 15.35
N LYS A 3 1.72 4.23 15.31
CA LYS A 3 1.01 4.73 16.48
C LYS A 3 -0.21 3.85 16.73
N ALA A 4 -0.24 3.13 17.84
CA ALA A 4 -1.47 2.51 18.32
C ALA A 4 -2.33 3.59 18.97
N ILE A 5 -3.54 3.78 18.48
CA ILE A 5 -4.52 4.65 19.10
C ILE A 5 -5.35 3.77 20.04
N TYR A 6 -5.18 3.97 21.33
CA TYR A 6 -6.01 3.31 22.34
C TYR A 6 -7.28 4.13 22.54
N LEU A 7 -8.41 3.51 22.28
CA LEU A 7 -9.71 4.07 22.59
C LEU A 7 -10.06 3.72 24.06
N PRO A 8 -10.97 4.48 24.72
CA PRO A 8 -11.40 4.18 26.09
C PRO A 8 -11.94 2.74 26.24
N GLU A 9 -12.00 2.22 27.49
CA GLU A 9 -12.49 0.88 27.78
C GLU A 9 -13.81 0.56 27.05
N GLY A 10 -13.84 -0.54 26.30
CA GLY A 10 -14.98 -0.96 25.47
C GLY A 10 -14.81 -0.70 23.97
N TYR A 11 -13.75 -0.01 23.57
CA TYR A 11 -13.37 0.18 22.17
C TYR A 11 -12.06 -0.56 21.93
N GLY A 12 -11.99 -1.32 20.85
CA GLY A 12 -10.84 -2.12 20.52
C GLY A 12 -9.61 -1.33 20.04
N VAL A 13 -8.56 -2.04 19.72
CA VAL A 13 -7.30 -1.47 19.22
C VAL A 13 -7.46 -1.12 17.75
N MET A 14 -7.40 0.17 17.43
CA MET A 14 -7.25 0.66 16.05
C MET A 14 -5.77 0.96 15.76
N GLN A 15 -5.31 0.58 14.58
CA GLN A 15 -3.97 0.94 14.13
C GLN A 15 -4.03 1.91 12.95
N GLU A 16 -3.16 2.90 12.99
CA GLU A 16 -2.98 3.82 11.87
C GLU A 16 -2.17 3.16 10.75
N LEU A 17 -2.69 3.30 9.52
CA LEU A 17 -2.03 2.83 8.30
C LEU A 17 -1.34 4.03 7.63
N CYS A 18 -0.02 4.06 7.66
CA CYS A 18 0.80 5.20 7.25
C CYS A 18 2.01 4.72 6.45
N GLU A 19 1.84 4.48 5.16
CA GLU A 19 2.94 4.13 4.27
C GLU A 19 3.09 5.16 3.15
N PRO A 20 4.22 5.88 3.08
CA PRO A 20 4.38 6.96 2.14
C PRO A 20 4.61 6.44 0.72
N SER A 21 4.07 7.18 -0.24
CA SER A 21 4.34 6.99 -1.66
C SER A 21 4.30 8.32 -2.40
N CYS A 22 5.02 8.38 -3.51
CA CYS A 22 4.92 9.52 -4.40
C CYS A 22 3.49 9.70 -4.94
N SER A 23 3.14 10.91 -5.32
CA SER A 23 1.98 11.20 -6.17
C SER A 23 2.07 10.43 -7.49
N CYS A 24 0.97 10.30 -8.20
CA CYS A 24 0.98 9.69 -9.53
C CYS A 24 1.93 10.41 -10.47
N ILE A 25 2.60 9.69 -11.36
CA ILE A 25 3.64 10.27 -12.21
C ILE A 25 3.14 11.46 -13.02
N ASP A 26 1.91 11.42 -13.54
CA ASP A 26 1.33 12.54 -14.30
C ASP A 26 1.21 13.78 -13.42
N SER A 27 0.83 13.64 -12.15
CA SER A 27 0.77 14.76 -11.20
C SER A 27 2.16 15.31 -10.88
N LEU A 28 3.16 14.44 -10.74
CA LEU A 28 4.55 14.85 -10.52
C LEU A 28 5.12 15.64 -11.70
N LEU A 29 4.81 15.20 -12.93
CA LEU A 29 5.27 15.86 -14.14
C LEU A 29 4.62 17.22 -14.38
N GLU A 30 3.43 17.47 -13.81
CA GLU A 30 2.72 18.75 -13.93
C GLU A 30 3.38 19.87 -13.12
N PHE A 31 4.08 19.54 -12.02
CA PHE A 31 4.67 20.57 -11.15
C PHE A 31 6.21 20.52 -11.07
N THR A 32 6.87 19.55 -11.71
CA THR A 32 8.33 19.42 -11.69
C THR A 32 8.93 19.68 -13.07
N ASP A 33 9.95 20.54 -13.13
CA ASP A 33 10.81 20.66 -14.29
C ASP A 33 11.77 19.46 -14.40
N LYS A 34 12.40 19.27 -15.56
CA LYS A 34 13.26 18.10 -15.81
C LYS A 34 14.41 17.98 -14.81
N GLU A 35 14.95 19.12 -14.38
CA GLU A 35 16.07 19.20 -13.45
C GLU A 35 15.67 18.78 -12.03
N ASP A 36 14.38 18.92 -11.70
CA ASP A 36 13.82 18.62 -10.37
C ASP A 36 13.27 17.20 -10.23
N ARG A 37 13.35 16.38 -11.28
CA ARG A 37 12.82 15.02 -11.32
C ARG A 37 13.74 14.04 -10.60
N GLY A 38 13.74 14.13 -9.27
CA GLY A 38 14.45 13.23 -8.38
C GLY A 38 13.78 13.17 -7.02
N LEU A 39 13.77 12.01 -6.38
CA LEU A 39 13.13 11.82 -5.06
C LEU A 39 13.67 12.81 -4.02
N ASN A 40 14.96 13.13 -4.09
CA ASN A 40 15.67 14.02 -3.17
C ASN A 40 15.97 15.41 -3.79
N SER A 41 15.23 15.80 -4.83
CA SER A 41 15.36 17.15 -5.36
C SER A 41 14.80 18.18 -4.37
N GLN A 42 15.29 19.43 -4.44
CA GLN A 42 14.85 20.48 -3.54
C GLN A 42 13.33 20.73 -3.64
N ILE A 43 12.78 20.64 -4.86
CA ILE A 43 11.33 20.78 -5.09
C ILE A 43 10.56 19.63 -4.44
N MET A 44 11.00 18.39 -4.63
CA MET A 44 10.35 17.23 -4.01
C MET A 44 10.45 17.27 -2.48
N GLU A 45 11.62 17.54 -1.93
CA GLU A 45 11.82 17.65 -0.45
C GLU A 45 11.00 18.80 0.14
N GLY A 46 10.85 19.93 -0.59
CA GLY A 46 10.01 21.05 -0.16
C GLY A 46 8.50 20.76 -0.19
N ASN A 47 8.07 19.73 -0.93
CA ASN A 47 6.69 19.29 -1.06
C ASN A 47 6.41 17.94 -0.35
N MET A 48 7.20 17.61 0.63
CA MET A 48 7.03 16.42 1.47
C MET A 48 7.22 16.77 2.95
N GLU A 49 6.60 16.00 3.82
CA GLU A 49 6.96 16.05 5.24
C GLU A 49 8.41 15.57 5.45
N PRO A 50 9.14 16.13 6.41
CA PRO A 50 10.51 15.72 6.70
C PRO A 50 10.62 14.21 6.93
N GLY A 51 11.56 13.56 6.22
CA GLY A 51 11.83 12.13 6.34
C GLY A 51 10.98 11.21 5.44
N ILE A 52 10.03 11.73 4.68
CA ILE A 52 9.22 10.94 3.73
C ILE A 52 10.09 10.28 2.67
N SER A 53 11.04 11.00 2.08
CA SER A 53 11.96 10.46 1.05
C SER A 53 12.79 9.29 1.60
N GLY A 54 13.30 9.41 2.83
CA GLY A 54 14.03 8.32 3.50
C GLY A 54 13.16 7.09 3.74
N ARG A 55 11.91 7.27 4.17
CA ARG A 55 10.95 6.18 4.37
C ARG A 55 10.57 5.49 3.05
N ILE A 56 10.40 6.25 1.96
CA ILE A 56 10.18 5.69 0.63
C ILE A 56 11.39 4.86 0.18
N LEU A 57 12.60 5.39 0.35
CA LEU A 57 13.83 4.68 0.01
C LEU A 57 13.93 3.36 0.78
N GLU A 58 13.70 3.37 2.09
CA GLU A 58 13.72 2.18 2.93
C GLU A 58 12.67 1.16 2.46
N LEU A 59 11.44 1.58 2.27
CA LEU A 59 10.32 0.72 1.86
C LEU A 59 10.59 0.06 0.49
N VAL A 60 11.08 0.82 -0.49
CA VAL A 60 11.38 0.30 -1.83
C VAL A 60 12.57 -0.65 -1.78
N SER A 61 13.64 -0.31 -1.05
CA SER A 61 14.85 -1.13 -0.98
C SER A 61 14.63 -2.52 -0.38
N GLN A 62 13.63 -2.69 0.47
CA GLN A 62 13.26 -3.98 1.06
C GLN A 62 12.51 -4.90 0.10
N GLU A 63 11.87 -4.36 -0.93
CA GLU A 63 10.94 -5.10 -1.77
C GLU A 63 11.38 -5.21 -3.24
N LEU A 64 12.10 -4.20 -3.74
CA LEU A 64 12.45 -4.06 -5.16
C LEU A 64 13.89 -3.55 -5.33
N PRO A 65 14.53 -3.82 -6.48
CA PRO A 65 15.72 -3.09 -6.89
C PRO A 65 15.43 -1.59 -6.97
N LEU A 66 16.40 -0.75 -6.58
CA LEU A 66 16.23 0.70 -6.61
C LEU A 66 16.01 1.19 -8.05
N PRO A 67 14.96 1.98 -8.30
CA PRO A 67 14.68 2.53 -9.61
C PRO A 67 15.78 3.47 -10.11
N GLY A 68 16.04 3.44 -11.42
CA GLY A 68 17.04 4.30 -12.05
C GLY A 68 16.51 5.65 -12.54
N ASP A 69 15.19 5.86 -12.51
CA ASP A 69 14.56 7.07 -13.00
C ASP A 69 13.37 7.52 -12.12
N PHE A 70 12.91 8.73 -12.37
CA PHE A 70 11.85 9.35 -11.57
C PHE A 70 10.49 8.65 -11.68
N ALA A 71 10.15 8.17 -12.88
CA ALA A 71 8.90 7.43 -13.09
C ALA A 71 8.93 6.08 -12.37
N GLY A 72 10.08 5.41 -12.40
CA GLY A 72 10.30 4.18 -11.63
C GLY A 72 10.14 4.40 -10.15
N TRP A 73 10.64 5.52 -9.58
CA TRP A 73 10.45 5.86 -8.17
C TRP A 73 8.99 6.09 -7.82
N ALA A 74 8.25 6.83 -8.65
CA ALA A 74 6.81 7.04 -8.46
C ALA A 74 6.05 5.71 -8.45
N TYR A 75 6.35 4.84 -9.42
CA TYR A 75 5.71 3.53 -9.53
C TYR A 75 6.08 2.59 -8.37
N ALA A 76 7.39 2.44 -8.08
CA ALA A 76 7.87 1.53 -7.05
C ALA A 76 7.37 1.92 -5.66
N SER A 77 7.41 3.22 -5.32
CA SER A 77 6.90 3.70 -4.03
C SER A 77 5.41 3.39 -3.86
N ALA A 78 4.60 3.66 -4.90
CA ALA A 78 3.17 3.39 -4.87
C ALA A 78 2.86 1.89 -4.70
N LEU A 79 3.60 1.03 -5.40
CA LEU A 79 3.42 -0.43 -5.32
C LEU A 79 3.84 -0.97 -3.95
N CYS A 80 5.00 -0.54 -3.44
CA CYS A 80 5.51 -0.98 -2.14
C CYS A 80 4.61 -0.51 -0.98
N ALA A 81 4.13 0.74 -1.02
CA ALA A 81 3.20 1.25 -0.02
C ALA A 81 1.87 0.47 -0.02
N ALA A 82 1.30 0.22 -1.20
CA ALA A 82 0.09 -0.58 -1.31
C ALA A 82 0.29 -2.00 -0.74
N LYS A 83 1.39 -2.66 -1.08
CA LYS A 83 1.73 -3.99 -0.58
C LYS A 83 1.91 -4.01 0.94
N ALA A 84 2.60 -3.01 1.50
CA ALA A 84 2.82 -2.90 2.94
C ALA A 84 1.50 -2.69 3.69
N ILE A 85 0.63 -1.81 3.20
CA ILE A 85 -0.71 -1.57 3.77
C ILE A 85 -1.58 -2.83 3.70
N GLY A 86 -1.61 -3.50 2.56
CA GLY A 86 -2.38 -4.75 2.40
C GLY A 86 -1.94 -5.84 3.38
N ARG A 87 -0.63 -6.06 3.52
CA ARG A 87 -0.07 -7.00 4.51
C ARG A 87 -0.44 -6.62 5.94
N ARG A 88 -0.46 -5.34 6.24
CA ARG A 88 -0.80 -4.85 7.57
C ARG A 88 -2.26 -5.07 7.89
N ILE A 89 -3.17 -4.78 6.97
CA ILE A 89 -4.60 -5.05 7.13
C ILE A 89 -4.85 -6.55 7.31
N CYS A 90 -4.18 -7.40 6.51
CA CYS A 90 -4.25 -8.84 6.65
C CYS A 90 -3.84 -9.30 8.06
N ARG A 91 -2.72 -8.80 8.57
CA ARG A 91 -2.24 -9.12 9.92
C ARG A 91 -3.23 -8.67 11.00
N LEU A 92 -3.76 -7.44 10.90
CA LEU A 92 -4.75 -6.93 11.85
C LEU A 92 -6.01 -7.80 11.92
N ARG A 93 -6.47 -8.31 10.78
CA ARG A 93 -7.59 -9.25 10.75
C ARG A 93 -7.26 -10.59 11.42
N GLN A 94 -6.06 -11.12 11.20
CA GLN A 94 -5.61 -12.35 11.87
C GLN A 94 -5.47 -12.18 13.39
N GLU A 95 -5.14 -10.98 13.85
CA GLU A 95 -5.03 -10.59 15.24
C GLU A 95 -6.41 -10.22 15.85
N ASN A 96 -7.50 -10.31 15.08
CA ASN A 96 -8.86 -9.88 15.47
C ASN A 96 -8.90 -8.42 15.95
N ALA A 97 -8.13 -7.54 15.30
CA ALA A 97 -8.19 -6.11 15.60
C ALA A 97 -9.55 -5.54 15.17
N ASP A 98 -10.10 -4.61 15.96
CA ASP A 98 -11.44 -4.04 15.72
C ASP A 98 -11.48 -3.09 14.53
N GLY A 99 -10.33 -2.59 14.07
CA GLY A 99 -10.26 -1.74 12.90
C GLY A 99 -8.89 -1.22 12.56
N ALA A 100 -8.83 -0.50 11.44
CA ALA A 100 -7.66 0.23 10.99
C ALA A 100 -8.08 1.61 10.49
N MET A 101 -7.23 2.61 10.70
CA MET A 101 -7.47 3.99 10.29
C MET A 101 -6.40 4.42 9.30
N LEU A 102 -6.82 5.01 8.18
CA LEU A 102 -5.89 5.63 7.23
C LEU A 102 -5.57 7.05 7.69
N GLY A 103 -4.29 7.42 7.75
CA GLY A 103 -3.82 8.72 8.21
C GLY A 103 -4.23 9.89 7.31
N GLY A 104 -4.45 9.67 6.00
CA GLY A 104 -4.90 10.69 5.06
C GLY A 104 -5.63 10.13 3.85
N ILE A 105 -6.67 10.84 3.39
CA ILE A 105 -7.41 10.45 2.18
C ILE A 105 -6.74 11.05 0.95
N ASN A 106 -6.51 12.37 0.93
CA ASN A 106 -5.92 13.07 -0.21
C ASN A 106 -4.75 13.96 0.21
N GLU A 107 -3.85 14.18 -0.74
CA GLU A 107 -2.71 15.09 -0.58
C GLU A 107 -3.17 16.55 -0.54
N VAL A 108 -2.48 17.35 0.24
CA VAL A 108 -2.70 18.80 0.36
C VAL A 108 -1.90 19.58 -0.69
N TRP A 109 -0.73 19.03 -1.08
CA TRP A 109 0.18 19.55 -2.11
C TRP A 109 0.80 18.41 -2.90
N PRO A 110 1.28 18.66 -4.14
CA PRO A 110 1.90 17.61 -4.96
C PRO A 110 3.27 17.21 -4.40
N GLY A 111 3.62 15.92 -4.46
CA GLY A 111 4.92 15.42 -4.01
C GLY A 111 4.90 13.97 -3.58
N ALA A 112 4.97 13.73 -2.29
CA ALA A 112 4.79 12.41 -1.70
C ALA A 112 4.16 12.52 -0.31
N SER A 113 3.32 11.56 0.01
CA SER A 113 2.59 11.52 1.27
C SER A 113 2.06 10.11 1.58
N GLU A 114 1.47 9.97 2.75
CA GLU A 114 0.76 8.76 3.19
C GLU A 114 -0.69 8.67 2.67
N ALA A 115 -1.17 9.68 1.94
CA ALA A 115 -2.51 9.73 1.40
C ALA A 115 -2.73 8.72 0.26
N CYS A 116 -3.96 8.28 0.06
CA CYS A 116 -4.33 7.33 -0.98
C CYS A 116 -4.80 7.97 -2.30
N ILE A 117 -5.08 9.28 -2.28
CA ILE A 117 -5.42 10.09 -3.45
C ILE A 117 -4.39 11.22 -3.53
N ASP A 118 -3.85 11.49 -4.69
CA ASP A 118 -2.89 12.56 -4.88
C ASP A 118 -3.53 13.95 -4.97
N TYR A 119 -2.70 15.00 -5.00
CA TYR A 119 -3.13 16.39 -5.05
C TYR A 119 -4.05 16.70 -6.25
N ALA A 120 -3.81 16.06 -7.41
CA ALA A 120 -4.64 16.25 -8.61
C ALA A 120 -5.92 15.37 -8.60
N GLY A 121 -6.22 14.67 -7.50
CA GLY A 121 -7.38 13.81 -7.37
C GLY A 121 -7.21 12.42 -8.00
N ARG A 122 -6.01 12.05 -8.42
CA ARG A 122 -5.71 10.74 -9.00
C ARG A 122 -5.53 9.71 -7.89
N LYS A 123 -6.09 8.52 -8.09
CA LYS A 123 -6.04 7.43 -7.13
C LYS A 123 -4.68 6.75 -7.18
N LYS A 124 -3.95 6.76 -6.07
CA LYS A 124 -2.68 6.03 -5.91
C LYS A 124 -2.93 4.52 -5.76
N ALA A 125 -1.90 3.69 -5.89
CA ALA A 125 -2.04 2.22 -5.74
C ALA A 125 -2.65 1.82 -4.39
N VAL A 126 -2.35 2.56 -3.34
CA VAL A 126 -2.91 2.40 -1.99
C VAL A 126 -4.44 2.46 -1.98
N TYR A 127 -5.07 3.35 -2.78
CA TYR A 127 -6.52 3.42 -2.89
C TYR A 127 -7.15 2.10 -3.34
N TYR A 128 -6.57 1.48 -4.36
CA TYR A 128 -7.07 0.22 -4.90
C TYR A 128 -6.82 -0.95 -3.93
N GLU A 129 -5.70 -0.92 -3.22
CA GLU A 129 -5.42 -1.90 -2.18
C GLU A 129 -6.41 -1.79 -1.02
N LEU A 130 -6.69 -0.58 -0.53
CA LEU A 130 -7.71 -0.36 0.50
C LEU A 130 -9.09 -0.87 0.05
N ARG A 131 -9.49 -0.54 -1.18
CA ARG A 131 -10.76 -1.02 -1.74
C ARG A 131 -10.84 -2.54 -1.75
N ARG A 132 -9.76 -3.23 -2.06
CA ARG A 132 -9.68 -4.69 -2.06
C ARG A 132 -9.68 -5.25 -0.64
N SER A 133 -8.86 -4.67 0.24
CA SER A 133 -8.68 -5.14 1.60
C SER A 133 -9.90 -4.91 2.50
N PHE A 134 -10.72 -3.90 2.21
CA PHE A 134 -11.98 -3.63 2.91
C PHE A 134 -13.22 -4.15 2.17
N ALA A 135 -13.04 -5.01 1.15
CA ALA A 135 -14.18 -5.68 0.54
C ALA A 135 -14.83 -6.67 1.53
N THR A 136 -16.15 -6.73 1.54
CA THR A 136 -16.93 -7.63 2.43
C THR A 136 -16.73 -9.11 2.11
N ILE A 137 -16.33 -9.43 0.89
CA ILE A 137 -15.88 -10.76 0.50
C ILE A 137 -14.46 -10.61 -0.04
N ARG A 138 -13.52 -11.29 0.58
CA ARG A 138 -12.11 -11.16 0.25
C ARG A 138 -11.49 -12.53 0.03
N LEU A 139 -10.70 -12.63 -1.02
CA LEU A 139 -9.84 -13.77 -1.30
C LEU A 139 -8.38 -13.40 -0.98
N GLU A 140 -7.77 -14.18 -0.14
CA GLU A 140 -6.32 -14.14 0.08
C GLU A 140 -5.67 -15.38 -0.53
N CYS A 141 -4.50 -15.18 -1.10
CA CYS A 141 -3.66 -16.24 -1.63
C CYS A 141 -2.25 -16.10 -1.05
N GLY A 142 -1.68 -17.18 -0.58
CA GLY A 142 -0.32 -17.18 -0.06
C GLY A 142 0.43 -18.45 -0.43
N LEU A 143 1.75 -18.39 -0.22
CA LEU A 143 2.67 -19.52 -0.38
C LEU A 143 3.17 -19.93 0.99
N GLN A 144 3.09 -21.21 1.29
CA GLN A 144 3.62 -21.78 2.53
C GLN A 144 4.66 -22.86 2.19
N PRO A 145 5.90 -22.76 2.74
CA PRO A 145 6.90 -23.80 2.56
C PRO A 145 6.50 -25.05 3.36
N GLU A 146 6.72 -26.22 2.77
CA GLU A 146 6.63 -27.51 3.41
C GLU A 146 7.86 -28.37 3.09
N ASN A 147 8.02 -29.52 3.80
CA ASN A 147 9.21 -30.37 3.76
C ASN A 147 9.63 -30.83 2.34
N ARG A 148 8.75 -30.81 1.35
CA ARG A 148 9.00 -31.25 -0.04
C ARG A 148 8.58 -30.26 -1.12
N GLY A 149 8.30 -28.99 -0.77
CA GLY A 149 7.89 -28.00 -1.76
C GLY A 149 7.17 -26.79 -1.19
N TRP A 150 6.29 -26.20 -1.99
CA TRP A 150 5.50 -25.04 -1.66
C TRP A 150 4.01 -25.35 -1.86
N TYR A 151 3.20 -24.95 -0.92
CA TYR A 151 1.74 -24.99 -1.04
C TYR A 151 1.20 -23.62 -1.33
N VAL A 152 0.27 -23.56 -2.26
CA VAL A 152 -0.57 -22.39 -2.48
C VAL A 152 -1.81 -22.57 -1.63
N PHE A 153 -2.06 -21.65 -0.73
CA PHE A 153 -3.30 -21.66 0.04
C PHE A 153 -4.19 -20.49 -0.37
N PHE A 154 -5.48 -20.71 -0.27
CA PHE A 154 -6.51 -19.71 -0.49
C PHE A 154 -7.34 -19.58 0.77
N SER A 155 -7.54 -18.36 1.26
CA SER A 155 -8.44 -18.03 2.35
C SER A 155 -9.51 -17.09 1.84
N VAL A 156 -10.75 -17.34 2.21
CA VAL A 156 -11.89 -16.49 1.86
C VAL A 156 -12.54 -15.99 3.12
N ASP A 157 -12.53 -14.67 3.29
CA ASP A 157 -13.27 -14.01 4.35
C ASP A 157 -14.61 -13.53 3.80
N ASN A 158 -15.69 -13.89 4.47
CA ASN A 158 -17.05 -13.42 4.16
C ASN A 158 -17.62 -12.69 5.38
N GLU A 159 -17.57 -11.37 5.33
CA GLU A 159 -18.12 -10.49 6.39
C GLU A 159 -19.62 -10.18 6.16
N THR A 160 -20.25 -10.80 5.16
CA THR A 160 -21.69 -10.65 4.96
C THR A 160 -22.45 -11.61 5.88
N THR A 161 -23.70 -11.28 6.20
CA THR A 161 -24.60 -12.15 7.00
C THR A 161 -25.15 -13.34 6.21
N ALA A 162 -24.92 -13.38 4.90
CA ALA A 162 -25.45 -14.40 4.02
C ALA A 162 -24.37 -15.40 3.57
N GLN A 163 -24.75 -16.67 3.49
CA GLN A 163 -23.92 -17.68 2.84
C GLN A 163 -23.75 -17.35 1.35
N LYS A 164 -22.52 -17.45 0.84
CA LYS A 164 -22.17 -17.18 -0.55
C LYS A 164 -21.51 -18.40 -1.19
N HIS A 165 -21.89 -18.69 -2.43
CA HIS A 165 -21.19 -19.67 -3.26
C HIS A 165 -20.16 -18.93 -4.10
N LEU A 166 -18.90 -19.32 -3.98
CA LEU A 166 -17.78 -18.68 -4.66
C LEU A 166 -17.07 -19.70 -5.56
N LEU A 167 -16.65 -19.26 -6.72
CA LEU A 167 -15.78 -20.02 -7.61
C LEU A 167 -14.42 -19.34 -7.68
N ILE A 168 -13.36 -20.06 -7.28
CA ILE A 168 -11.99 -19.59 -7.34
C ILE A 168 -11.34 -20.15 -8.61
N ASN A 169 -11.00 -19.25 -9.54
CA ASN A 169 -10.17 -19.59 -10.70
C ASN A 169 -8.74 -19.14 -10.43
N TRP A 170 -7.78 -20.03 -10.57
CA TRP A 170 -6.37 -19.71 -10.36
C TRP A 170 -5.50 -20.27 -11.47
N SER A 171 -4.34 -19.64 -11.68
CA SER A 171 -3.31 -20.12 -12.58
C SER A 171 -1.94 -19.83 -12.01
N LEU A 172 -1.01 -20.75 -12.18
CA LEU A 172 0.40 -20.53 -11.89
C LEU A 172 1.12 -20.21 -13.20
N ARG A 173 1.90 -19.14 -13.20
CA ARG A 173 2.66 -18.70 -14.37
C ARG A 173 4.13 -18.50 -14.02
N ASP A 174 5.00 -18.76 -14.98
CA ASP A 174 6.43 -18.44 -14.84
C ASP A 174 6.66 -16.91 -14.90
N GLY A 175 7.92 -16.48 -14.66
CA GLY A 175 8.30 -15.05 -14.73
C GLY A 175 8.17 -14.42 -16.13
N LYS A 176 7.80 -15.21 -17.15
CA LYS A 176 7.49 -14.77 -18.52
C LYS A 176 5.98 -14.76 -18.80
N GLY A 177 5.16 -15.06 -17.80
CA GLY A 177 3.69 -15.06 -17.91
C GLY A 177 3.08 -16.27 -18.61
N ARG A 178 3.85 -17.36 -18.80
CA ARG A 178 3.41 -18.61 -19.43
C ARG A 178 2.96 -19.61 -18.40
#